data_7294cfb36aa2a279e7757b9e4b51bb89
#
_entry.id   7294cfb36aa2a279e7757b9e4b51bb89
#
_cell.length_a   1.000
_cell.length_b   1.000
_cell.length_c   1.000
_cell.angle_alpha   90.00
_cell.angle_beta   90.00
_cell.angle_gamma   90.00
#
_symmetry.space_group_name_H-M   'P 1'
#
loop_
_entity.id
_entity.type
_entity.pdbx_description
1 polymer ?
#
loop_
_entity_poly.entity_id
_entity_poly.type
_entity_poly.pdbx_seq_one_letter_code
_entity_poly.pdbx_strand_id
1 'polypeptide(L)'
;MKTSMSIFAAIGLAITTTFAAPESDTEVAARKAALDLAGAFSNEGFKMRDGHWSGTIKPKEHALIAVNLYSGNQYWFSVGATEPAKKISVNVYDETGRLLRTEHYDGGDRAAAGFSPTDSGQYFVSVDLVQGGSSSFCLIYSYK
;
A
#
# COMPACT_ATOMS: atom_id res chain seq x y z
N MET A 1 -48.65 -46.45 -25.52
CA MET A 1 -47.72 -46.42 -24.37
C MET A 1 -46.70 -45.37 -24.59
N LYS A 2 -46.79 -44.27 -23.86
CA LYS A 2 -45.78 -43.22 -23.93
C LYS A 2 -44.84 -43.39 -22.72
N THR A 3 -43.64 -43.82 -22.97
CA THR A 3 -42.58 -43.84 -21.97
C THR A 3 -42.00 -42.44 -21.83
N SER A 4 -42.29 -41.82 -20.69
CA SER A 4 -41.70 -40.55 -20.32
C SER A 4 -40.31 -40.82 -19.78
N MET A 5 -39.30 -40.36 -20.51
CA MET A 5 -37.91 -40.42 -20.10
C MET A 5 -37.57 -39.09 -19.41
N SER A 6 -37.55 -39.11 -18.08
CA SER A 6 -37.13 -37.96 -17.29
C SER A 6 -35.58 -37.85 -17.33
N ILE A 7 -35.08 -36.80 -17.98
CA ILE A 7 -33.67 -36.48 -17.96
C ILE A 7 -33.41 -35.62 -16.70
N PHE A 8 -32.79 -36.22 -15.70
CA PHE A 8 -32.23 -35.46 -14.58
C PHE A 8 -30.93 -34.81 -15.04
N ALA A 9 -30.97 -33.49 -15.27
CA ALA A 9 -29.77 -32.72 -15.44
C ALA A 9 -29.15 -32.46 -14.06
N ALA A 10 -28.05 -33.15 -13.76
CA ALA A 10 -27.22 -32.85 -12.59
C ALA A 10 -26.43 -31.56 -12.86
N ILE A 11 -26.86 -30.47 -12.23
CA ILE A 11 -26.10 -29.23 -12.22
C ILE A 11 -24.92 -29.41 -11.23
N GLY A 12 -23.77 -29.76 -11.76
CA GLY A 12 -22.55 -29.79 -10.99
C GLY A 12 -22.14 -28.38 -10.61
N LEU A 13 -22.28 -28.03 -9.34
CA LEU A 13 -21.77 -26.78 -8.78
C LEU A 13 -20.24 -26.88 -8.73
N ALA A 14 -19.56 -26.30 -9.72
CA ALA A 14 -18.11 -26.18 -9.70
C ALA A 14 -17.71 -25.14 -8.63
N ILE A 15 -17.28 -25.60 -7.47
CA ILE A 15 -16.69 -24.74 -6.44
C ILE A 15 -15.29 -24.41 -6.92
N THR A 16 -15.11 -23.23 -7.51
CA THR A 16 -13.80 -22.70 -7.81
C THR A 16 -13.20 -22.15 -6.51
N THR A 17 -12.34 -22.93 -5.87
CA THR A 17 -11.53 -22.42 -4.77
C THR A 17 -10.45 -21.51 -5.37
N THR A 18 -10.63 -20.20 -5.23
CA THR A 18 -9.59 -19.24 -5.57
C THR A 18 -8.58 -19.23 -4.42
N PHE A 19 -7.41 -19.82 -4.65
CA PHE A 19 -6.28 -19.65 -3.76
C PHE A 19 -5.65 -18.27 -4.02
N ALA A 20 -5.42 -17.49 -2.94
CA ALA A 20 -4.60 -16.30 -3.04
C ALA A 20 -3.20 -16.71 -3.54
N ALA A 21 -2.66 -16.00 -4.54
CA ALA A 21 -1.31 -16.25 -5.01
C ALA A 21 -0.33 -16.02 -3.84
N PRO A 22 0.70 -16.85 -3.66
CA PRO A 22 1.73 -16.61 -2.66
C PRO A 22 2.43 -15.29 -2.94
N GLU A 23 2.82 -14.58 -1.88
CA GLU A 23 3.58 -13.35 -1.97
C GLU A 23 4.92 -13.62 -2.69
N SER A 24 5.28 -12.78 -3.65
CA SER A 24 6.54 -12.92 -4.37
C SER A 24 7.73 -12.51 -3.50
N ASP A 25 8.93 -12.96 -3.85
CA ASP A 25 10.16 -12.58 -3.15
C ASP A 25 10.39 -11.06 -3.16
N THR A 26 10.00 -10.38 -4.25
CA THR A 26 10.11 -8.92 -4.35
C THR A 26 9.10 -8.20 -3.44
N GLU A 27 7.90 -8.72 -3.28
CA GLU A 27 6.92 -8.18 -2.34
C GLU A 27 7.37 -8.36 -0.89
N VAL A 28 7.94 -9.51 -0.56
CA VAL A 28 8.53 -9.77 0.78
C VAL A 28 9.67 -8.82 1.06
N ALA A 29 10.57 -8.60 0.10
CA ALA A 29 11.70 -7.68 0.23
C ALA A 29 11.24 -6.23 0.41
N ALA A 30 10.24 -5.79 -0.36
CA ALA A 30 9.66 -4.46 -0.24
C ALA A 30 9.00 -4.27 1.14
N ARG A 31 8.26 -5.25 1.62
CA ARG A 31 7.65 -5.22 2.96
C ARG A 31 8.70 -5.16 4.06
N LYS A 32 9.77 -5.95 3.96
CA LYS A 32 10.87 -5.90 4.91
C LYS A 32 11.49 -4.50 4.96
N ALA A 33 11.74 -3.88 3.82
CA ALA A 33 12.29 -2.53 3.74
C ALA A 33 11.34 -1.49 4.39
N ALA A 34 10.04 -1.59 4.16
CA ALA A 34 9.04 -0.72 4.78
C ALA A 34 8.96 -0.93 6.29
N LEU A 35 9.02 -2.17 6.77
CA LEU A 35 9.02 -2.50 8.20
C LEU A 35 10.27 -1.97 8.91
N ASP A 36 11.43 -2.12 8.30
CA ASP A 36 12.69 -1.62 8.86
C ASP A 36 12.64 -0.09 9.01
N LEU A 37 12.09 0.61 8.03
CA LEU A 37 11.92 2.06 8.08
C LEU A 37 10.87 2.47 9.13
N ALA A 38 9.70 1.83 9.14
CA ALA A 38 8.65 2.11 10.12
C ALA A 38 9.11 1.82 11.55
N GLY A 39 9.96 0.81 11.74
CA GLY A 39 10.56 0.47 13.02
C GLY A 39 11.40 1.60 13.61
N ALA A 40 12.05 2.41 12.78
CA ALA A 40 12.80 3.56 13.24
C ALA A 40 11.91 4.61 13.93
N PHE A 41 10.69 4.80 13.44
CA PHE A 41 9.73 5.72 14.06
C PHE A 41 9.10 5.17 15.36
N SER A 42 9.13 3.86 15.57
CA SER A 42 8.65 3.25 16.83
C SER A 42 9.43 3.74 18.05
N ASN A 43 10.69 4.10 17.88
CA ASN A 43 11.52 4.66 18.94
C ASN A 43 11.07 6.07 19.36
N GLU A 44 10.29 6.74 18.53
CA GLU A 44 9.71 8.05 18.79
C GLU A 44 8.28 7.99 19.32
N GLY A 45 7.80 6.79 19.67
CA GLY A 45 6.48 6.57 20.23
C GLY A 45 5.37 6.29 19.21
N PHE A 46 5.70 6.15 17.93
CA PHE A 46 4.72 5.78 16.90
C PHE A 46 4.41 4.30 16.98
N LYS A 47 3.12 3.98 16.83
CA LYS A 47 2.62 2.60 16.73
C LYS A 47 2.35 2.27 15.27
N MET A 48 2.84 1.13 14.81
CA MET A 48 2.49 0.63 13.49
C MET A 48 1.03 0.18 13.46
N ARG A 49 0.30 0.62 12.44
CA ARG A 49 -1.03 0.10 12.17
C ARG A 49 -0.92 -1.30 11.57
N ASP A 50 -1.87 -2.17 11.95
CA ASP A 50 -1.97 -3.49 11.35
C ASP A 50 -2.27 -3.40 9.85
N GLY A 51 -1.62 -4.26 9.08
CA GLY A 51 -1.75 -4.33 7.64
C GLY A 51 -0.72 -3.48 6.89
N HIS A 52 -0.73 -3.66 5.60
CA HIS A 52 0.16 -2.97 4.67
C HIS A 52 -0.50 -2.92 3.28
N TRP A 53 -0.01 -2.02 2.43
CA TRP A 53 -0.38 -1.97 1.03
C TRP A 53 0.83 -2.31 0.18
N SER A 54 0.66 -3.27 -0.71
CA SER A 54 1.68 -3.68 -1.65
C SER A 54 1.20 -3.53 -3.08
N GLY A 55 2.11 -3.28 -3.99
CA GLY A 55 1.80 -3.16 -5.39
C GLY A 55 3.06 -2.97 -6.22
N THR A 56 2.84 -2.55 -7.45
CA THR A 56 3.91 -2.23 -8.40
C THR A 56 3.87 -0.73 -8.69
N ILE A 57 5.04 -0.08 -8.60
CA ILE A 57 5.22 1.29 -9.06
C ILE A 57 5.90 1.28 -10.42
N LYS A 58 5.45 2.17 -11.31
CA LYS A 58 5.98 2.32 -12.67
C LYS A 58 6.41 3.76 -12.91
N PRO A 59 7.41 3.97 -13.80
CA PRO A 59 7.79 5.33 -14.20
C PRO A 59 6.58 6.13 -14.69
N LYS A 60 6.47 7.40 -14.29
CA LYS A 60 5.39 8.33 -14.67
C LYS A 60 3.98 7.96 -14.20
N GLU A 61 3.84 6.95 -13.36
CA GLU A 61 2.58 6.60 -12.71
C GLU A 61 2.65 6.87 -11.21
N HIS A 62 1.49 7.16 -10.63
CA HIS A 62 1.31 7.34 -9.19
C HIS A 62 0.56 6.14 -8.61
N ALA A 63 1.09 5.50 -7.59
CA ALA A 63 0.32 4.55 -6.81
C ALA A 63 -0.40 5.33 -5.71
N LEU A 64 -1.73 5.40 -5.78
CA LEU A 64 -2.56 6.12 -4.82
C LEU A 64 -3.23 5.17 -3.84
N ILE A 65 -3.13 5.50 -2.58
CA ILE A 65 -3.72 4.73 -1.48
C ILE A 65 -4.62 5.65 -0.67
N ALA A 66 -5.91 5.31 -0.61
CA ALA A 66 -6.87 6.03 0.21
C ALA A 66 -6.72 5.62 1.69
N VAL A 67 -6.64 6.59 2.57
CA VAL A 67 -6.52 6.39 4.02
C VAL A 67 -7.48 7.31 4.76
N ASN A 68 -8.00 6.84 5.87
CA ASN A 68 -8.79 7.67 6.79
C ASN A 68 -7.89 8.09 7.95
N LEU A 69 -7.73 9.40 8.09
CA LEU A 69 -6.87 9.98 9.13
C LEU A 69 -7.71 10.82 10.10
N TYR A 70 -7.23 10.93 11.31
CA TYR A 70 -7.93 11.65 12.40
C TYR A 70 -7.12 12.85 12.85
N SER A 71 -7.80 13.97 13.03
CA SER A 71 -7.19 15.16 13.63
C SER A 71 -6.70 14.87 15.05
N GLY A 72 -5.59 15.46 15.42
CA GLY A 72 -4.94 15.22 16.70
C GLY A 72 -3.93 14.09 16.71
N ASN A 73 -3.92 13.24 15.69
CA ASN A 73 -2.88 12.22 15.51
C ASN A 73 -1.75 12.74 14.63
N GLN A 74 -0.59 12.14 14.80
CA GLN A 74 0.55 12.29 13.92
C GLN A 74 0.76 10.97 13.18
N TYR A 75 1.10 11.04 11.89
CA TYR A 75 1.28 9.87 11.03
C TYR A 75 2.63 9.88 10.33
N TRP A 76 3.22 8.71 10.18
CA TRP A 76 4.33 8.46 9.27
C TRP A 76 3.94 7.37 8.29
N PHE A 77 4.08 7.68 7.00
CA PHE A 77 3.86 6.75 5.90
C PHE A 77 5.22 6.28 5.40
N SER A 78 5.58 5.03 5.68
CA SER A 78 6.87 4.46 5.36
C SER A 78 6.75 3.52 4.17
N VAL A 79 7.57 3.73 3.16
CA VAL A 79 7.55 2.95 1.92
C VAL A 79 8.94 2.37 1.65
N GLY A 80 8.95 1.09 1.33
CA GLY A 80 10.10 0.40 0.78
C GLY A 80 9.80 -0.08 -0.63
N ALA A 81 10.78 -0.01 -1.50
CA ALA A 81 10.71 -0.54 -2.86
C ALA A 81 11.90 -1.45 -3.14
N THR A 82 11.76 -2.28 -4.17
CA THR A 82 12.83 -3.18 -4.62
C THR A 82 13.51 -2.64 -5.86
N GLU A 83 14.67 -3.20 -6.21
CA GLU A 83 15.27 -2.92 -7.51
C GLU A 83 14.29 -3.29 -8.64
N PRO A 84 14.31 -2.54 -9.77
CA PRO A 84 15.27 -1.51 -10.13
C PRO A 84 14.90 -0.08 -9.69
N ALA A 85 14.02 0.11 -8.72
CA ALA A 85 13.75 1.45 -8.16
C ALA A 85 15.01 1.98 -7.46
N LYS A 86 15.40 3.21 -7.82
CA LYS A 86 16.56 3.89 -7.22
C LYS A 86 16.15 5.04 -6.32
N LYS A 87 15.05 5.71 -6.66
CA LYS A 87 14.50 6.81 -5.89
C LYS A 87 12.99 6.79 -5.97
N ILE A 88 12.37 6.79 -4.82
CA ILE A 88 10.91 6.90 -4.66
C ILE A 88 10.59 8.13 -3.81
N SER A 89 9.37 8.63 -3.93
CA SER A 89 8.84 9.69 -3.07
C SER A 89 7.45 9.33 -2.55
N VAL A 90 7.12 9.87 -1.39
CA VAL A 90 5.83 9.69 -0.75
C VAL A 90 5.21 11.06 -0.52
N ASN A 91 3.98 11.25 -0.97
CA ASN A 91 3.26 12.51 -0.85
C ASN A 91 1.85 12.26 -0.30
N VAL A 92 1.29 13.28 0.33
CA VAL A 92 -0.07 13.22 0.88
C VAL A 92 -0.92 14.30 0.22
N TYR A 93 -2.12 13.91 -0.20
CA TYR A 93 -3.12 14.77 -0.82
C TYR A 93 -4.41 14.74 0.00
N ASP A 94 -5.13 15.86 0.01
CA ASP A 94 -6.48 15.88 0.56
C ASP A 94 -7.50 15.26 -0.42
N GLU A 95 -8.75 15.17 0.00
CA GLU A 95 -9.82 14.58 -0.82
C GLU A 95 -10.12 15.35 -2.11
N THR A 96 -9.70 16.62 -2.21
CA THR A 96 -9.82 17.44 -3.42
C THR A 96 -8.65 17.26 -4.39
N GLY A 97 -7.64 16.47 -4.00
CA GLY A 97 -6.44 16.25 -4.80
C GLY A 97 -5.36 17.31 -4.63
N ARG A 98 -5.46 18.16 -3.61
CA ARG A 98 -4.45 19.16 -3.30
C ARG A 98 -3.29 18.54 -2.53
N LEU A 99 -2.06 18.79 -3.00
CA LEU A 99 -0.84 18.37 -2.31
C LEU A 99 -0.70 19.10 -0.97
N LEU A 100 -0.48 18.31 0.08
CA LEU A 100 -0.31 18.82 1.44
C LEU A 100 1.16 18.88 1.83
N ARG A 101 1.46 19.79 2.74
CA ARG A 101 2.82 19.92 3.28
C ARG A 101 3.07 18.80 4.29
N THR A 102 4.19 18.10 4.11
CA THR A 102 4.61 16.98 4.95
C THR A 102 6.07 17.11 5.34
N GLU A 103 6.47 16.42 6.40
CA GLU A 103 7.87 16.10 6.63
C GLU A 103 8.28 14.95 5.71
N HIS A 104 9.54 14.91 5.30
CA HIS A 104 10.03 13.89 4.38
C HIS A 104 11.29 13.19 4.92
N TYR A 105 11.37 11.91 4.63
CA TYR A 105 12.59 11.14 4.66
C TYR A 105 12.84 10.60 3.25
N ASP A 106 14.01 10.90 2.69
CA ASP A 106 14.41 10.48 1.35
C ASP A 106 15.64 9.58 1.44
N GLY A 107 15.43 8.29 1.30
CA GLY A 107 16.46 7.26 1.43
C GLY A 107 16.69 6.43 0.16
N GLY A 108 16.44 6.99 -1.02
CA GLY A 108 16.57 6.28 -2.28
C GLY A 108 15.38 5.36 -2.54
N ASP A 109 15.57 4.05 -2.41
CA ASP A 109 14.52 3.04 -2.54
C ASP A 109 13.61 2.93 -1.30
N ARG A 110 13.82 3.77 -0.31
CA ARG A 110 12.99 3.94 0.89
C ARG A 110 12.67 5.40 1.07
N ALA A 111 11.43 5.70 1.39
CA ALA A 111 10.99 7.05 1.65
C ALA A 111 9.84 7.06 2.65
N ALA A 112 9.69 8.17 3.34
CA ALA A 112 8.57 8.36 4.26
C ALA A 112 8.06 9.79 4.22
N ALA A 113 6.77 9.96 4.54
CA ALA A 113 6.15 11.25 4.73
C ALA A 113 5.49 11.31 6.10
N GLY A 114 5.77 12.37 6.84
CA GLY A 114 5.16 12.66 8.14
C GLY A 114 4.07 13.72 7.98
N PHE A 115 2.88 13.44 8.52
CA PHE A 115 1.72 14.30 8.36
C PHE A 115 0.86 14.32 9.61
N SER A 116 0.42 15.52 9.99
CA SER A 116 -0.49 15.73 11.12
C SER A 116 -1.73 16.46 10.60
N PRO A 117 -2.85 15.73 10.37
CA PRO A 117 -4.05 16.34 9.82
C PRO A 117 -4.70 17.30 10.82
N THR A 118 -5.18 18.43 10.33
CA THR A 118 -6.01 19.36 11.11
C THR A 118 -7.48 18.93 11.14
N ASP A 119 -7.91 18.24 10.08
CA ASP A 119 -9.27 17.74 9.92
C ASP A 119 -9.26 16.22 9.76
N SER A 120 -10.18 15.54 10.44
CA SER A 120 -10.42 14.12 10.22
C SER A 120 -11.11 13.91 8.88
N GLY A 121 -10.71 12.88 8.14
CA GLY A 121 -11.33 12.55 6.87
C GLY A 121 -10.48 11.66 5.99
N GLN A 122 -10.85 11.57 4.73
CA GLN A 122 -10.15 10.80 3.73
C GLN A 122 -9.00 11.62 3.13
N TYR A 123 -7.85 10.99 3.04
CA TYR A 123 -6.64 11.50 2.39
C TYR A 123 -6.12 10.47 1.41
N PHE A 124 -5.23 10.89 0.53
CA PHE A 124 -4.57 9.99 -0.41
C PHE A 124 -3.06 10.08 -0.21
N VAL A 125 -2.43 8.92 -0.10
CA VAL A 125 -0.97 8.80 -0.08
C VAL A 125 -0.53 8.33 -1.45
N SER A 126 0.38 9.05 -2.09
CA SER A 126 0.97 8.63 -3.35
C SER A 126 2.37 8.08 -3.14
N VAL A 127 2.67 7.00 -3.83
CA VAL A 127 4.01 6.45 -3.95
C VAL A 127 4.44 6.63 -5.40
N ASP A 128 5.51 7.38 -5.59
CA ASP A 128 5.97 7.78 -6.91
C ASP A 128 7.39 7.27 -7.17
N LEU A 129 7.60 6.70 -8.34
CA LEU A 129 8.92 6.31 -8.80
C LEU A 129 9.61 7.51 -9.47
N VAL A 130 10.62 8.05 -8.82
CA VAL A 130 11.37 9.21 -9.31
C VAL A 130 12.52 8.81 -10.22
N GLN A 131 13.24 7.74 -9.86
CA GLN A 131 14.34 7.19 -10.64
C GLN A 131 14.33 5.67 -10.58
N GLY A 132 14.63 5.03 -11.69
CA GLY A 132 14.69 3.58 -11.82
C GLY A 132 13.58 3.03 -12.68
N GLY A 133 13.40 1.72 -12.64
CA GLY A 133 12.39 1.00 -13.39
C GLY A 133 11.24 0.48 -12.50
N SER A 134 10.24 -0.11 -13.14
CA SER A 134 9.08 -0.71 -12.46
C SER A 134 9.52 -1.67 -11.36
N SER A 135 8.94 -1.53 -10.19
CA SER A 135 9.38 -2.23 -8.98
C SER A 135 8.21 -2.53 -8.06
N SER A 136 8.38 -3.54 -7.21
CA SER A 136 7.45 -3.78 -6.11
C SER A 136 7.66 -2.74 -5.00
N PHE A 137 6.58 -2.32 -4.36
CA PHE A 137 6.63 -1.47 -3.18
C PHE A 137 5.72 -2.00 -2.08
N CYS A 138 6.00 -1.58 -0.86
CA CYS A 138 5.12 -1.78 0.29
C CYS A 138 5.04 -0.48 1.08
N LEU A 139 3.83 -0.13 1.51
CA LEU A 139 3.56 1.00 2.38
C LEU A 139 3.03 0.49 3.71
N ILE A 140 3.62 0.99 4.78
CA ILE A 140 3.15 0.79 6.16
C ILE A 140 3.02 2.17 6.79
N TYR A 141 1.96 2.40 7.55
CA TYR A 141 1.88 3.64 8.29
C TYR A 141 1.77 3.45 9.80
N SER A 142 2.33 4.42 10.49
CA SER A 142 2.40 4.48 11.95
C SER A 142 1.70 5.75 12.43
N TYR A 143 1.24 5.75 13.67
CA TYR A 143 0.53 6.87 14.28
C TYR A 143 0.88 7.04 15.77
N LYS A 144 0.69 8.22 16.28
CA LYS A 144 0.66 8.51 17.72
C LYS A 144 -0.21 9.72 18.03
#